data_74ea3dbc26d0ff99578bddfe84cf6b3c
#
_entry.id   74ea3dbc26d0ff99578bddfe84cf6b3c
#
_cell.length_a   1.000
_cell.length_b   1.000
_cell.length_c   1.000
_cell.angle_alpha   90.00
_cell.angle_beta   90.00
_cell.angle_gamma   90.00
#
_symmetry.space_group_name_H-M   'P 1'
#
loop_
_entity.id
_entity.type
_entity.pdbx_description
1 polymer ?
#
loop_
_entity_poly.entity_id
_entity_poly.type
_entity_poly.pdbx_seq_one_letter_code
_entity_poly.pdbx_strand_id
1 'polypeptide(L)'
;MKLKKPVFLYFLLLAGLAASATEYQNTNTDQFPLRIHPNGKHVTDNNGKPFLMVTDVAWQLLRKLTYADVVQYMDIRKSQSFNTFVLQLLPALPNQKNVNKIAPFQDNDINKPNAAYFDYLEKIVIAAKERDLVIGIVVSRKSWNVVFDSKKEDDWKNYGRFVGKRFAKYPNIIWIVSEEEYQSASQFSAIAEGLRISTENNNLVASLSTCSPSNLAHNAANRSDLKFVIPDSTVTFGEYETLTNWQKNSGQLSQQPFLISNSEFPKEITDQSALIRNQAYQSIMSSAAGFCHMSTIKNFYPTWKVNITKDGAEYIHHFVKILKGIPWEYMYPNHTPGLLPDSTDQRQIGTVSLTNNRLSMLYIPESKPVLLDLTKLRGNDFQIVWYSPRTGRRWTGASITSSTGALITPPDAQTGWDWILLVGARE
;
A
#
# COMPACT_ATOMS: atom_id res chain seq x y z
N MET A 1 37.04 -0.98 7.74
CA MET A 1 36.55 -2.38 7.78
C MET A 1 35.34 -2.46 6.86
N LYS A 2 35.51 -2.94 5.63
CA LYS A 2 34.45 -2.97 4.60
C LYS A 2 33.55 -4.18 4.86
N LEU A 3 32.30 -3.95 5.24
CA LEU A 3 31.28 -4.98 5.34
C LEU A 3 30.92 -5.45 3.91
N LYS A 4 31.36 -6.65 3.56
CA LYS A 4 30.88 -7.38 2.40
C LYS A 4 29.46 -7.87 2.72
N LYS A 5 28.44 -7.28 2.12
CA LYS A 5 27.06 -7.78 2.18
C LYS A 5 26.93 -8.96 1.20
N PRO A 6 26.25 -10.04 1.58
CA PRO A 6 26.10 -11.22 0.75
C PRO A 6 25.05 -10.99 -0.35
N VAL A 7 25.48 -10.66 -1.55
CA VAL A 7 24.64 -10.63 -2.76
C VAL A 7 24.33 -12.06 -3.25
N PHE A 8 24.95 -13.06 -2.67
CA PHE A 8 24.98 -14.45 -3.13
C PHE A 8 23.68 -15.25 -2.92
N LEU A 9 22.71 -14.76 -2.12
CA LEU A 9 21.57 -15.60 -1.72
C LEU A 9 20.36 -15.53 -2.65
N TYR A 10 20.29 -14.55 -3.55
CA TYR A 10 19.06 -14.30 -4.34
C TYR A 10 18.92 -15.13 -5.62
N PHE A 11 20.00 -15.62 -6.20
CA PHE A 11 19.92 -16.40 -7.44
C PHE A 11 19.72 -17.91 -7.24
N LEU A 12 20.15 -18.47 -6.09
CA LEU A 12 19.89 -19.88 -5.74
C LEU A 12 18.40 -20.15 -5.45
N LEU A 13 17.61 -19.14 -5.07
CA LEU A 13 16.17 -19.26 -4.87
C LEU A 13 15.37 -19.39 -6.17
N LEU A 14 15.93 -19.03 -7.32
CA LEU A 14 15.26 -19.17 -8.61
C LEU A 14 15.37 -20.58 -9.20
N ALA A 15 16.34 -21.38 -8.79
CA ALA A 15 16.60 -22.72 -9.33
C ALA A 15 16.03 -23.88 -8.46
N GLY A 16 15.66 -23.65 -7.19
CA GLY A 16 15.49 -24.72 -6.19
C GLY A 16 14.09 -24.90 -5.59
N LEU A 17 13.01 -24.35 -6.15
CA LEU A 17 11.66 -24.52 -5.59
C LEU A 17 10.89 -25.67 -6.26
N ALA A 18 11.45 -26.88 -6.20
CA ALA A 18 10.69 -28.13 -6.22
C ALA A 18 11.09 -28.87 -4.94
N ALA A 19 10.30 -28.79 -3.92
CA ALA A 19 10.00 -29.72 -2.83
C ALA A 19 9.89 -29.01 -1.45
N SER A 20 8.91 -29.51 -0.73
CA SER A 20 8.61 -29.33 0.69
C SER A 20 7.96 -27.99 1.11
N ALA A 21 6.65 -28.07 1.24
CA ALA A 21 5.90 -27.32 2.24
C ALA A 21 6.41 -27.73 3.63
N THR A 22 7.48 -27.12 4.09
CA THR A 22 7.83 -27.15 5.50
C THR A 22 6.90 -26.15 6.18
N GLU A 23 6.05 -26.63 7.07
CA GLU A 23 5.30 -25.83 8.01
C GLU A 23 6.22 -24.75 8.59
N TYR A 24 5.87 -23.51 8.32
CA TYR A 24 6.51 -22.35 8.92
C TYR A 24 6.13 -22.38 10.40
N GLN A 25 6.97 -22.99 11.21
CA GLN A 25 6.84 -22.89 12.66
C GLN A 25 6.92 -21.42 13.03
N ASN A 26 5.81 -20.93 13.53
CA ASN A 26 5.58 -19.58 14.03
C ASN A 26 6.46 -19.36 15.28
N THR A 27 7.72 -19.04 15.08
CA THR A 27 8.52 -18.43 16.14
C THR A 27 8.02 -17.00 16.26
N ASN A 28 7.21 -16.78 17.26
CA ASN A 28 6.53 -15.54 17.62
C ASN A 28 7.55 -14.44 17.97
N THR A 29 8.22 -13.89 16.96
CA THR A 29 8.95 -12.63 17.07
C THR A 29 7.95 -11.57 16.66
N ASP A 30 7.56 -10.70 17.60
CA ASP A 30 6.62 -9.61 17.37
C ASP A 30 7.01 -8.84 16.11
N GLN A 31 6.22 -9.00 15.02
CA GLN A 31 6.46 -8.24 13.79
C GLN A 31 6.17 -6.75 13.96
N PHE A 32 5.54 -6.36 15.06
CA PHE A 32 5.18 -4.99 15.39
C PHE A 32 6.05 -4.40 16.50
N PRO A 33 6.22 -3.08 16.53
CA PRO A 33 5.67 -2.08 15.63
C PRO A 33 6.38 -2.03 14.27
N LEU A 34 5.68 -1.53 13.26
CA LEU A 34 6.29 -1.25 11.96
C LEU A 34 7.25 -0.06 12.06
N ARG A 35 8.28 -0.06 11.22
CA ARG A 35 9.31 0.99 11.15
C ARG A 35 9.52 1.46 9.71
N ILE A 36 9.97 2.68 9.54
CA ILE A 36 10.46 3.15 8.25
C ILE A 36 11.90 2.65 8.09
N HIS A 37 12.18 2.00 6.97
CA HIS A 37 13.55 1.60 6.66
C HIS A 37 14.46 2.86 6.53
N PRO A 38 15.75 2.81 6.96
CA PRO A 38 16.64 3.98 6.92
C PRO A 38 16.82 4.63 5.54
N ASN A 39 16.54 3.91 4.43
CA ASN A 39 16.55 4.50 3.09
C ASN A 39 15.31 5.37 2.79
N GLY A 40 14.31 5.41 3.68
CA GLY A 40 13.10 6.19 3.51
C GLY A 40 12.13 5.70 2.44
N LYS A 41 12.33 4.50 1.86
CA LYS A 41 11.57 4.05 0.67
C LYS A 41 10.50 2.99 0.98
N HIS A 42 10.69 2.21 2.03
CA HIS A 42 9.76 1.14 2.38
C HIS A 42 9.61 1.01 3.90
N VAL A 43 8.61 0.25 4.28
CA VAL A 43 8.30 -0.10 5.66
C VAL A 43 8.93 -1.44 5.99
N THR A 44 9.39 -1.61 7.21
CA THR A 44 9.88 -2.88 7.75
C THR A 44 9.06 -3.30 8.95
N ASP A 45 9.07 -4.59 9.24
CA ASP A 45 8.64 -5.10 10.54
C ASP A 45 9.69 -4.75 11.63
N ASN A 46 9.39 -5.09 12.86
CA ASN A 46 10.27 -4.83 14.01
C ASN A 46 11.62 -5.56 13.94
N ASN A 47 11.74 -6.59 13.09
CA ASN A 47 12.96 -7.34 12.85
C ASN A 47 13.78 -6.80 11.66
N GLY A 48 13.33 -5.71 11.05
CA GLY A 48 13.97 -5.10 9.88
C GLY A 48 13.67 -5.80 8.55
N LYS A 49 12.72 -6.76 8.52
CA LYS A 49 12.29 -7.42 7.30
C LYS A 49 11.34 -6.49 6.52
N PRO A 50 11.51 -6.36 5.19
CA PRO A 50 10.60 -5.58 4.36
C PRO A 50 9.13 -6.01 4.54
N PHE A 51 8.26 -5.04 4.78
CA PHE A 51 6.84 -5.23 4.97
C PHE A 51 6.07 -4.64 3.79
N LEU A 52 5.68 -5.49 2.83
CA LEU A 52 4.81 -5.08 1.73
C LEU A 52 3.42 -4.79 2.29
N MET A 53 3.06 -3.51 2.35
CA MET A 53 1.75 -3.10 2.86
C MET A 53 0.65 -3.38 1.84
N VAL A 54 -0.20 -4.34 2.14
CA VAL A 54 -1.39 -4.68 1.33
C VAL A 54 -2.61 -4.29 2.12
N THR A 55 -3.12 -3.12 1.80
CA THR A 55 -4.12 -2.42 2.60
C THR A 55 -5.51 -2.51 1.97
N ASP A 56 -6.55 -2.78 2.77
CA ASP A 56 -7.95 -2.62 2.37
C ASP A 56 -8.59 -1.43 3.08
N VAL A 57 -9.46 -0.72 2.39
CA VAL A 57 -10.17 0.45 2.94
C VAL A 57 -11.51 0.04 3.51
N ALA A 58 -11.68 0.28 4.80
CA ALA A 58 -12.86 -0.11 5.60
C ALA A 58 -13.50 1.09 6.32
N TRP A 59 -13.79 2.19 5.58
CA TRP A 59 -14.21 3.49 6.14
C TRP A 59 -15.32 3.38 7.19
N GLN A 60 -16.37 2.63 6.89
CA GLN A 60 -17.57 2.57 7.74
C GLN A 60 -17.59 1.39 8.71
N LEU A 61 -16.44 0.74 8.95
CA LEU A 61 -16.36 -0.47 9.77
C LEU A 61 -16.98 -0.28 11.16
N LEU A 62 -16.57 0.73 11.92
CA LEU A 62 -17.09 1.01 13.26
C LEU A 62 -18.59 1.31 13.28
N ARG A 63 -19.10 1.91 12.20
CA ARG A 63 -20.49 2.35 12.12
C ARG A 63 -21.43 1.22 11.73
N LYS A 64 -20.97 0.30 10.89
CA LYS A 64 -21.83 -0.67 10.19
C LYS A 64 -21.69 -2.11 10.67
N LEU A 65 -20.54 -2.52 11.13
CA LEU A 65 -20.27 -3.91 11.43
C LEU A 65 -20.42 -4.20 12.91
N THR A 66 -21.09 -5.31 13.23
CA THR A 66 -21.03 -5.93 14.57
C THR A 66 -19.62 -6.52 14.77
N TYR A 67 -19.25 -6.82 16.01
CA TYR A 67 -17.96 -7.44 16.30
C TYR A 67 -17.75 -8.75 15.53
N ALA A 68 -18.79 -9.59 15.45
CA ALA A 68 -18.72 -10.83 14.67
C ALA A 68 -18.50 -10.58 13.18
N ASP A 69 -19.15 -9.55 12.61
CA ASP A 69 -18.94 -9.16 11.21
C ASP A 69 -17.53 -8.61 10.98
N VAL A 70 -16.97 -7.87 11.93
CA VAL A 70 -15.58 -7.37 11.87
C VAL A 70 -14.60 -8.53 11.83
N VAL A 71 -14.76 -9.51 12.70
CA VAL A 71 -13.92 -10.73 12.72
C VAL A 71 -14.01 -11.47 11.38
N GLN A 72 -15.21 -11.68 10.87
CA GLN A 72 -15.43 -12.33 9.57
C GLN A 72 -14.76 -11.54 8.43
N TYR A 73 -14.88 -10.21 8.42
CA TYR A 73 -14.23 -9.34 7.45
C TYR A 73 -12.70 -9.51 7.49
N MET A 74 -12.10 -9.46 8.68
CA MET A 74 -10.66 -9.64 8.85
C MET A 74 -10.18 -11.00 8.36
N ASP A 75 -10.90 -12.08 8.69
CA ASP A 75 -10.53 -13.43 8.29
C ASP A 75 -10.58 -13.60 6.76
N ILE A 76 -11.62 -13.05 6.11
CA ILE A 76 -11.71 -13.07 4.63
C ILE A 76 -10.55 -12.28 4.02
N ARG A 77 -10.31 -11.04 4.47
CA ARG A 77 -9.23 -10.21 3.90
C ARG A 77 -7.83 -10.81 4.15
N LYS A 78 -7.60 -11.40 5.32
CA LYS A 78 -6.36 -12.11 5.59
C LYS A 78 -6.16 -13.30 4.64
N SER A 79 -7.21 -14.08 4.34
CA SER A 79 -7.14 -15.18 3.37
C SER A 79 -6.85 -14.69 1.94
N GLN A 80 -7.23 -13.46 1.60
CA GLN A 80 -6.92 -12.78 0.34
C GLN A 80 -5.55 -12.08 0.35
N SER A 81 -4.74 -12.31 1.39
CA SER A 81 -3.38 -11.76 1.58
C SER A 81 -3.30 -10.27 1.94
N PHE A 82 -4.39 -9.67 2.38
CA PHE A 82 -4.32 -8.37 3.03
C PHE A 82 -3.69 -8.50 4.41
N ASN A 83 -2.84 -7.53 4.76
CA ASN A 83 -2.16 -7.46 6.07
C ASN A 83 -2.43 -6.16 6.82
N THR A 84 -3.11 -5.22 6.17
CA THR A 84 -3.44 -3.91 6.71
C THR A 84 -4.87 -3.55 6.32
N PHE A 85 -5.60 -2.87 7.17
CA PHE A 85 -6.84 -2.18 6.77
C PHE A 85 -6.96 -0.83 7.45
N VAL A 86 -7.61 0.10 6.74
CA VAL A 86 -7.77 1.48 7.19
C VAL A 86 -9.23 1.75 7.50
N LEU A 87 -9.51 2.25 8.71
CA LEU A 87 -10.83 2.64 9.15
C LEU A 87 -10.89 4.10 9.58
N GLN A 88 -12.08 4.69 9.55
CA GLN A 88 -12.34 6.00 10.12
C GLN A 88 -12.75 5.87 11.59
N LEU A 89 -12.03 6.56 12.49
CA LEU A 89 -12.38 6.64 13.90
C LEU A 89 -13.74 7.32 14.09
N LEU A 90 -13.94 8.44 13.39
CA LEU A 90 -15.13 9.25 13.52
C LEU A 90 -16.18 8.87 12.47
N PRO A 91 -17.48 8.86 12.84
CA PRO A 91 -18.57 8.64 11.88
C PRO A 91 -18.57 9.68 10.75
N ALA A 92 -19.34 9.42 9.70
CA ALA A 92 -19.43 10.33 8.55
C ALA A 92 -19.93 11.74 8.94
N LEU A 93 -20.76 11.86 9.95
CA LEU A 93 -21.25 13.14 10.48
C LEU A 93 -21.22 13.12 12.02
N PRO A 94 -21.05 14.28 12.69
CA PRO A 94 -20.96 14.37 14.15
C PRO A 94 -22.17 13.82 14.90
N ASN A 95 -23.38 13.89 14.31
CA ASN A 95 -24.60 13.36 14.91
C ASN A 95 -24.78 11.84 14.76
N GLN A 96 -23.86 11.15 14.07
CA GLN A 96 -23.95 9.70 13.87
C GLN A 96 -23.25 8.94 15.00
N LYS A 97 -23.67 7.69 15.14
CA LYS A 97 -23.23 6.76 16.19
C LYS A 97 -22.61 5.51 15.55
N ASN A 98 -21.82 4.76 16.31
CA ASN A 98 -21.33 3.45 15.89
C ASN A 98 -22.47 2.41 15.81
N VAL A 99 -22.15 1.17 15.42
CA VAL A 99 -23.12 0.07 15.34
C VAL A 99 -23.84 -0.19 16.66
N ASN A 100 -23.21 0.07 17.82
CA ASN A 100 -23.78 -0.07 19.16
C ASN A 100 -24.60 1.14 19.61
N LYS A 101 -24.90 2.09 18.71
CA LYS A 101 -25.66 3.32 18.98
C LYS A 101 -24.96 4.30 19.96
N ILE A 102 -23.62 4.25 20.00
CA ILE A 102 -22.80 5.08 20.88
C ILE A 102 -22.10 6.15 20.03
N ALA A 103 -22.16 7.42 20.46
CA ALA A 103 -21.44 8.53 19.85
C ALA A 103 -19.99 8.58 20.37
N PRO A 104 -19.00 9.08 19.57
CA PRO A 104 -17.61 9.15 20.00
C PRO A 104 -17.38 10.13 21.17
N PHE A 105 -18.17 11.20 21.22
CA PHE A 105 -18.08 12.24 22.25
C PHE A 105 -19.45 12.59 22.81
N GLN A 106 -19.47 13.07 24.04
CA GLN A 106 -20.64 13.72 24.63
C GLN A 106 -20.77 15.13 24.03
N ASP A 107 -21.95 15.53 23.65
CA ASP A 107 -22.27 16.85 23.09
C ASP A 107 -21.41 17.26 21.89
N ASN A 108 -20.88 16.28 21.14
CA ASN A 108 -19.88 16.48 20.08
C ASN A 108 -18.62 17.23 20.56
N ASP A 109 -18.28 17.17 21.84
CA ASP A 109 -17.10 17.82 22.38
C ASP A 109 -15.91 16.86 22.44
N ILE A 110 -14.86 17.13 21.63
CA ILE A 110 -13.65 16.28 21.58
C ILE A 110 -12.93 16.16 22.92
N ASN A 111 -13.19 17.07 23.86
CA ASN A 111 -12.68 17.03 25.23
C ASN A 111 -13.50 16.11 26.15
N LYS A 112 -14.65 15.59 25.67
CA LYS A 112 -15.53 14.69 26.43
C LYS A 112 -15.71 13.33 25.73
N PRO A 113 -14.64 12.53 25.60
CA PRO A 113 -14.72 11.25 24.91
C PRO A 113 -15.65 10.27 25.62
N ASN A 114 -16.42 9.52 24.85
CA ASN A 114 -17.29 8.47 25.36
C ASN A 114 -16.52 7.15 25.46
N ALA A 115 -16.17 6.72 26.65
CA ALA A 115 -15.35 5.53 26.88
C ALA A 115 -15.86 4.29 26.14
N ALA A 116 -17.17 4.04 26.15
CA ALA A 116 -17.77 2.86 25.53
C ALA A 116 -17.61 2.83 23.98
N TYR A 117 -17.49 4.00 23.33
CA TYR A 117 -17.17 4.07 21.90
C TYR A 117 -15.76 3.54 21.63
N PHE A 118 -14.80 3.97 22.41
CA PHE A 118 -13.41 3.59 22.30
C PHE A 118 -13.14 2.16 22.80
N ASP A 119 -13.94 1.64 23.75
CA ASP A 119 -13.91 0.23 24.16
C ASP A 119 -14.27 -0.69 23.00
N TYR A 120 -15.20 -0.28 22.14
CA TYR A 120 -15.55 -1.04 20.95
C TYR A 120 -14.40 -1.05 19.93
N LEU A 121 -13.76 0.09 19.68
CA LEU A 121 -12.56 0.15 18.83
C LEU A 121 -11.43 -0.72 19.40
N GLU A 122 -11.23 -0.71 20.71
CA GLU A 122 -10.19 -1.50 21.37
C GLU A 122 -10.36 -3.01 21.12
N LYS A 123 -11.59 -3.53 21.18
CA LYS A 123 -11.88 -4.94 20.82
C LYS A 123 -11.45 -5.25 19.37
N ILE A 124 -11.66 -4.31 18.45
CA ILE A 124 -11.28 -4.46 17.04
C ILE A 124 -9.76 -4.46 16.88
N VAL A 125 -9.05 -3.58 17.58
CA VAL A 125 -7.58 -3.52 17.58
C VAL A 125 -6.98 -4.82 18.10
N ILE A 126 -7.54 -5.39 19.18
CA ILE A 126 -7.12 -6.68 19.73
C ILE A 126 -7.35 -7.79 18.71
N ALA A 127 -8.54 -7.89 18.12
CA ALA A 127 -8.86 -8.91 17.13
C ALA A 127 -7.93 -8.85 15.90
N ALA A 128 -7.52 -7.65 15.50
CA ALA A 128 -6.55 -7.47 14.42
C ALA A 128 -5.15 -7.92 14.85
N LYS A 129 -4.71 -7.59 16.07
CA LYS A 129 -3.41 -8.02 16.59
C LYS A 129 -3.30 -9.55 16.65
N GLU A 130 -4.36 -10.23 17.12
CA GLU A 130 -4.45 -11.70 17.16
C GLU A 130 -4.36 -12.35 15.78
N ARG A 131 -4.57 -11.56 14.72
CA ARG A 131 -4.52 -11.99 13.31
C ARG A 131 -3.27 -11.49 12.58
N ASP A 132 -2.31 -10.90 13.28
CA ASP A 132 -1.13 -10.25 12.68
C ASP A 132 -1.52 -9.19 11.63
N LEU A 133 -2.60 -8.45 11.87
CA LEU A 133 -3.07 -7.38 11.00
C LEU A 133 -2.73 -6.01 11.57
N VAL A 134 -2.33 -5.10 10.69
CA VAL A 134 -2.15 -3.68 10.97
C VAL A 134 -3.47 -2.95 10.82
N ILE A 135 -3.74 -2.00 11.71
CA ILE A 135 -4.87 -1.08 11.59
C ILE A 135 -4.37 0.34 11.36
N GLY A 136 -4.74 0.94 10.21
CA GLY A 136 -4.66 2.37 9.99
C GLY A 136 -5.92 3.04 10.53
N ILE A 137 -5.78 3.95 11.49
CA ILE A 137 -6.91 4.65 12.10
C ILE A 137 -6.87 6.11 11.70
N VAL A 138 -7.85 6.53 10.89
CA VAL A 138 -8.03 7.94 10.51
C VAL A 138 -8.72 8.66 11.67
N VAL A 139 -7.97 9.54 12.38
CA VAL A 139 -8.44 10.13 13.64
C VAL A 139 -9.26 11.40 13.46
N SER A 140 -9.13 12.09 12.32
CA SER A 140 -10.01 13.21 11.97
C SER A 140 -10.43 13.17 10.51
N ARG A 141 -11.44 13.96 10.14
CA ARG A 141 -11.98 14.00 8.78
C ARG A 141 -12.70 15.31 8.51
N LYS A 142 -12.77 15.72 7.23
CA LYS A 142 -13.39 16.97 6.77
C LYS A 142 -14.77 17.26 7.39
N SER A 143 -15.64 16.27 7.44
CA SER A 143 -17.02 16.47 7.94
C SER A 143 -17.09 16.81 9.45
N TRP A 144 -15.99 16.66 10.17
CA TRP A 144 -15.86 17.02 11.58
C TRP A 144 -15.16 18.37 11.79
N ASN A 145 -14.76 19.08 10.72
CA ASN A 145 -14.14 20.40 10.87
C ASN A 145 -15.05 21.36 11.61
N VAL A 146 -16.37 21.29 11.45
CA VAL A 146 -17.33 22.08 12.23
C VAL A 146 -17.14 21.93 13.75
N VAL A 147 -16.66 20.78 14.21
CA VAL A 147 -16.34 20.52 15.62
C VAL A 147 -14.90 20.97 15.93
N PHE A 148 -13.94 20.56 15.12
CA PHE A 148 -12.52 20.85 15.34
C PHE A 148 -12.20 22.36 15.24
N ASP A 149 -12.77 23.08 14.27
CA ASP A 149 -12.50 24.50 14.04
C ASP A 149 -13.03 25.39 15.19
N SER A 150 -13.98 24.88 15.98
CA SER A 150 -14.46 25.55 17.21
C SER A 150 -13.50 25.42 18.39
N LYS A 151 -12.41 24.67 18.26
CA LYS A 151 -11.48 24.32 19.33
C LYS A 151 -10.13 25.03 19.16
N LYS A 152 -9.32 25.01 20.22
CA LYS A 152 -7.98 25.60 20.26
C LYS A 152 -6.92 24.51 20.04
N GLU A 153 -5.70 24.93 19.82
CA GLU A 153 -4.55 24.06 19.58
C GLU A 153 -4.34 23.03 20.71
N ASP A 154 -4.47 23.46 21.97
CA ASP A 154 -4.35 22.57 23.12
C ASP A 154 -5.44 21.49 23.13
N ASP A 155 -6.67 21.80 22.68
CA ASP A 155 -7.75 20.84 22.58
C ASP A 155 -7.43 19.77 21.52
N TRP A 156 -6.89 20.18 20.37
CA TRP A 156 -6.47 19.24 19.32
C TRP A 156 -5.33 18.35 19.80
N LYS A 157 -4.35 18.92 20.48
CA LYS A 157 -3.23 18.17 21.07
C LYS A 157 -3.70 17.20 22.15
N ASN A 158 -4.63 17.62 23.01
CA ASN A 158 -5.22 16.79 24.06
C ASN A 158 -6.07 15.65 23.48
N TYR A 159 -6.80 15.91 22.37
CA TYR A 159 -7.48 14.86 21.63
C TYR A 159 -6.49 13.80 21.09
N GLY A 160 -5.41 14.24 20.47
CA GLY A 160 -4.34 13.34 20.01
C GLY A 160 -3.72 12.54 21.17
N ARG A 161 -3.46 13.20 22.32
CA ARG A 161 -2.96 12.53 23.54
C ARG A 161 -3.94 11.50 24.08
N PHE A 162 -5.22 11.83 24.13
CA PHE A 162 -6.24 10.89 24.62
C PHE A 162 -6.26 9.62 23.74
N VAL A 163 -6.35 9.80 22.41
CA VAL A 163 -6.39 8.67 21.48
C VAL A 163 -5.09 7.88 21.55
N GLY A 164 -3.95 8.54 21.48
CA GLY A 164 -2.62 7.89 21.54
C GLY A 164 -2.43 7.09 22.83
N LYS A 165 -2.68 7.70 24.01
CA LYS A 165 -2.52 7.06 25.33
C LYS A 165 -3.42 5.83 25.49
N ARG A 166 -4.67 5.93 25.00
CA ARG A 166 -5.62 4.81 25.10
C ARG A 166 -5.12 3.56 24.40
N PHE A 167 -4.45 3.71 23.27
CA PHE A 167 -4.04 2.61 22.42
C PHE A 167 -2.52 2.38 22.39
N ALA A 168 -1.72 3.06 23.22
CA ALA A 168 -0.26 3.00 23.24
C ALA A 168 0.31 1.56 23.37
N LYS A 169 -0.41 0.68 24.06
CA LYS A 169 -0.02 -0.73 24.24
C LYS A 169 -0.20 -1.62 22.99
N TYR A 170 -0.77 -1.08 21.90
CA TYR A 170 -1.03 -1.83 20.66
C TYR A 170 -0.10 -1.39 19.54
N PRO A 171 0.99 -2.14 19.28
CA PRO A 171 2.00 -1.75 18.31
C PRO A 171 1.59 -1.98 16.85
N ASN A 172 0.43 -2.61 16.61
CA ASN A 172 -0.13 -2.88 15.28
C ASN A 172 -0.99 -1.74 14.72
N ILE A 173 -0.84 -0.52 15.22
CA ILE A 173 -1.59 0.65 14.78
C ILE A 173 -0.70 1.58 13.97
N ILE A 174 -1.26 2.14 12.88
CA ILE A 174 -0.76 3.32 12.18
C ILE A 174 -1.79 4.44 12.38
N TRP A 175 -1.35 5.57 12.90
CA TRP A 175 -2.20 6.73 13.06
C TRP A 175 -2.24 7.54 11.77
N ILE A 176 -3.41 7.72 11.18
CA ILE A 176 -3.61 8.59 10.03
C ILE A 176 -4.32 9.84 10.54
N VAL A 177 -3.62 10.97 10.54
CA VAL A 177 -4.16 12.17 11.20
C VAL A 177 -5.41 12.66 10.50
N SER A 178 -5.33 12.90 9.19
CA SER A 178 -6.47 13.35 8.38
C SER A 178 -6.18 13.32 6.89
N GLU A 179 -7.18 13.68 6.10
CA GLU A 179 -7.05 14.11 4.71
C GLU A 179 -6.37 15.49 4.70
N GLU A 180 -5.14 15.59 4.15
CA GLU A 180 -4.29 16.79 4.22
C GLU A 180 -4.96 18.05 3.63
N GLU A 181 -5.84 17.89 2.65
CA GLU A 181 -6.47 18.98 1.92
C GLU A 181 -7.54 19.73 2.72
N TYR A 182 -8.03 19.13 3.78
CA TYR A 182 -9.21 19.60 4.50
C TYR A 182 -8.95 19.99 5.94
N GLN A 183 -7.70 19.93 6.38
CA GLN A 183 -7.33 20.29 7.73
C GLN A 183 -6.20 21.33 7.70
N SER A 184 -6.25 22.30 8.61
CA SER A 184 -5.16 23.26 8.73
C SER A 184 -3.87 22.57 9.18
N ALA A 185 -2.71 23.10 8.75
CA ALA A 185 -1.41 22.55 9.15
C ALA A 185 -1.22 22.57 10.68
N SER A 186 -1.78 23.55 11.39
CA SER A 186 -1.74 23.63 12.85
C SER A 186 -2.57 22.55 13.52
N GLN A 187 -3.79 22.28 13.05
CA GLN A 187 -4.61 21.17 13.56
C GLN A 187 -3.91 19.84 13.34
N PHE A 188 -3.42 19.57 12.11
CA PHE A 188 -2.69 18.35 11.81
C PHE A 188 -1.49 18.18 12.75
N SER A 189 -0.66 19.22 12.89
CA SER A 189 0.55 19.18 13.72
C SER A 189 0.24 18.94 15.18
N ALA A 190 -0.77 19.60 15.73
CA ALA A 190 -1.17 19.47 17.13
C ALA A 190 -1.69 18.06 17.44
N ILE A 191 -2.55 17.49 16.59
CA ILE A 191 -3.05 16.12 16.74
C ILE A 191 -1.90 15.12 16.63
N ALA A 192 -1.04 15.26 15.60
CA ALA A 192 0.11 14.38 15.38
C ALA A 192 1.08 14.42 16.56
N GLU A 193 1.36 15.59 17.10
CA GLU A 193 2.22 15.75 18.29
C GLU A 193 1.61 15.05 19.51
N GLY A 194 0.30 15.21 19.74
CA GLY A 194 -0.40 14.53 20.82
C GLY A 194 -0.31 13.01 20.72
N LEU A 195 -0.48 12.47 19.53
CA LEU A 195 -0.34 11.04 19.24
C LEU A 195 1.09 10.56 19.53
N ARG A 196 2.11 11.23 18.97
CA ARG A 196 3.52 10.84 19.11
C ARG A 196 4.00 10.83 20.56
N ILE A 197 3.69 11.86 21.32
CA ILE A 197 4.06 11.94 22.74
C ILE A 197 3.45 10.79 23.52
N SER A 198 2.22 10.44 23.24
CA SER A 198 1.46 9.44 24.01
C SER A 198 1.83 8.00 23.67
N THR A 199 2.39 7.76 22.49
CA THR A 199 2.83 6.44 22.05
C THR A 199 4.36 6.27 22.10
N GLU A 200 5.07 7.24 22.67
CA GLU A 200 6.54 7.25 22.74
C GLU A 200 7.20 7.04 21.36
N ASN A 201 6.57 7.56 20.29
CA ASN A 201 6.93 7.34 18.89
C ASN A 201 6.98 5.86 18.44
N ASN A 202 6.30 4.95 19.12
CA ASN A 202 6.28 3.54 18.77
C ASN A 202 5.37 3.22 17.58
N ASN A 203 4.37 4.07 17.29
CA ASN A 203 3.45 3.90 16.17
C ASN A 203 3.76 4.92 15.08
N LEU A 204 3.72 4.50 13.82
CA LEU A 204 3.84 5.41 12.69
C LEU A 204 2.67 6.41 12.65
N VAL A 205 2.98 7.64 12.29
CA VAL A 205 1.99 8.70 12.05
C VAL A 205 1.96 9.01 10.56
N ALA A 206 0.83 8.78 9.93
CA ALA A 206 0.61 8.94 8.51
C ALA A 206 -0.33 10.09 8.19
N SER A 207 -0.30 10.52 6.94
CA SER A 207 -1.28 11.41 6.34
C SER A 207 -2.03 10.71 5.20
N LEU A 208 -3.21 11.21 4.87
CA LEU A 208 -4.00 10.81 3.73
C LEU A 208 -4.06 12.00 2.76
N SER A 209 -3.61 11.80 1.53
CA SER A 209 -3.58 12.84 0.51
C SER A 209 -4.35 12.40 -0.73
N THR A 210 -5.17 13.28 -1.29
CA THR A 210 -5.73 13.06 -2.62
C THR A 210 -4.73 13.56 -3.67
N CYS A 211 -4.46 12.75 -4.67
CA CYS A 211 -3.51 13.05 -5.72
C CYS A 211 -4.16 13.97 -6.76
N SER A 212 -4.13 15.28 -6.52
CA SER A 212 -4.22 16.26 -7.61
C SER A 212 -2.80 16.76 -7.90
N PRO A 213 -2.39 16.87 -9.17
CA PRO A 213 -1.07 17.43 -9.52
C PRO A 213 -0.78 18.82 -8.91
N SER A 214 -1.85 19.58 -8.62
CA SER A 214 -1.76 20.91 -8.00
C SER A 214 -1.57 20.89 -6.48
N ASN A 215 -1.98 19.82 -5.79
CA ASN A 215 -2.02 19.79 -4.32
C ASN A 215 -0.77 19.19 -3.68
N LEU A 216 0.06 18.49 -4.45
CA LEU A 216 1.22 17.77 -3.93
C LEU A 216 2.36 18.66 -3.44
N ALA A 217 2.46 19.88 -4.01
CA ALA A 217 3.47 20.86 -3.59
C ALA A 217 3.13 21.56 -2.26
N HIS A 218 1.87 21.53 -1.82
CA HIS A 218 1.43 22.28 -0.62
C HIS A 218 1.74 21.56 0.71
N ASN A 219 2.00 20.25 0.70
CA ASN A 219 2.02 19.41 1.90
C ASN A 219 3.43 19.08 2.41
N ALA A 220 4.44 19.81 1.94
CA ALA A 220 5.82 19.68 2.38
C ALA A 220 6.05 19.93 3.88
N ALA A 221 5.13 20.61 4.55
CA ALA A 221 5.22 20.95 5.97
C ALA A 221 4.74 19.81 6.91
N ASN A 222 4.05 18.79 6.38
CA ASN A 222 3.46 17.75 7.21
C ASN A 222 4.51 16.68 7.58
N ARG A 223 4.84 16.63 8.85
CA ARG A 223 5.77 15.68 9.46
C ARG A 223 5.12 14.28 9.64
N SER A 224 4.62 13.69 8.57
CA SER A 224 4.17 12.29 8.58
C SER A 224 5.33 11.34 8.30
N ASP A 225 5.24 10.10 8.82
CA ASP A 225 6.23 9.06 8.57
C ASP A 225 5.90 8.29 7.28
N LEU A 226 4.61 8.25 6.91
CA LEU A 226 4.07 7.49 5.81
C LEU A 226 2.93 8.27 5.14
N LYS A 227 2.77 8.13 3.82
CA LYS A 227 1.66 8.74 3.07
C LYS A 227 0.74 7.68 2.45
N PHE A 228 -0.56 7.87 2.63
CA PHE A 228 -1.58 7.20 1.84
C PHE A 228 -2.03 8.16 0.75
N VAL A 229 -1.86 7.75 -0.50
CA VAL A 229 -2.19 8.57 -1.67
C VAL A 229 -3.40 7.98 -2.36
N ILE A 230 -4.47 8.76 -2.46
CA ILE A 230 -5.68 8.41 -3.21
C ILE A 230 -5.61 9.19 -4.53
N PRO A 231 -5.42 8.53 -5.69
CA PRO A 231 -5.47 9.22 -6.97
C PRO A 231 -6.83 9.86 -7.19
N ASP A 232 -6.86 11.05 -7.79
CA ASP A 232 -8.09 11.68 -8.23
C ASP A 232 -8.80 10.76 -9.24
N SER A 233 -10.13 10.81 -9.28
CA SER A 233 -10.98 10.03 -10.20
C SER A 233 -10.73 10.31 -11.68
N THR A 234 -9.98 11.36 -12.00
CA THR A 234 -9.52 11.69 -13.36
C THR A 234 -8.29 10.89 -13.80
N VAL A 235 -7.62 10.17 -12.85
CA VAL A 235 -6.46 9.33 -13.11
C VAL A 235 -6.94 8.03 -13.78
N THR A 236 -6.92 8.01 -15.12
CA THR A 236 -7.35 6.88 -15.93
C THR A 236 -6.24 5.86 -16.17
N PHE A 237 -6.59 4.72 -16.74
CA PHE A 237 -5.67 3.67 -17.17
C PHE A 237 -4.48 4.25 -17.97
N GLY A 238 -3.27 3.93 -17.57
CA GLY A 238 -2.06 4.31 -18.31
C GLY A 238 -1.14 5.30 -17.60
N GLU A 239 -1.38 5.59 -16.33
CA GLU A 239 -0.72 6.69 -15.62
C GLU A 239 0.54 6.30 -14.83
N TYR A 240 1.24 5.26 -15.22
CA TYR A 240 2.62 5.04 -14.76
C TYR A 240 3.45 6.31 -14.95
N GLU A 241 3.30 7.00 -16.08
CA GLU A 241 3.97 8.26 -16.36
C GLU A 241 3.55 9.36 -15.40
N THR A 242 2.27 9.47 -15.07
CA THR A 242 1.77 10.46 -14.10
C THR A 242 2.29 10.16 -12.69
N LEU A 243 2.25 8.92 -12.24
CA LEU A 243 2.79 8.52 -10.94
C LEU A 243 4.32 8.69 -10.85
N THR A 244 5.05 8.36 -11.91
CA THR A 244 6.51 8.55 -11.96
C THR A 244 6.90 10.01 -12.12
N ASN A 245 6.15 10.81 -12.87
CA ASN A 245 6.36 12.26 -12.98
C ASN A 245 6.02 12.94 -11.66
N TRP A 246 4.97 12.51 -10.99
CA TRP A 246 4.64 12.95 -9.65
C TRP A 246 5.78 12.64 -8.66
N GLN A 247 6.34 11.45 -8.68
CA GLN A 247 7.49 11.07 -7.87
C GLN A 247 8.75 11.90 -8.16
N LYS A 248 9.00 12.20 -9.44
CA LYS A 248 10.13 13.05 -9.87
C LYS A 248 9.96 14.50 -9.45
N ASN A 249 8.75 15.05 -9.60
CA ASN A 249 8.46 16.45 -9.36
C ASN A 249 8.23 16.79 -7.88
N SER A 250 7.86 15.81 -7.07
CA SER A 250 7.55 16.00 -5.65
C SER A 250 8.78 15.89 -4.74
N GLY A 251 9.98 16.11 -5.17
CA GLY A 251 11.27 16.12 -4.47
C GLY A 251 11.33 15.62 -3.00
N GLN A 252 10.23 15.75 -2.28
CA GLN A 252 10.03 15.35 -0.88
C GLN A 252 9.43 13.95 -0.71
N LEU A 253 8.62 13.45 -1.66
CA LEU A 253 8.13 12.07 -1.61
C LEU A 253 9.23 11.05 -1.84
N SER A 254 10.35 11.49 -2.41
CA SER A 254 11.55 10.65 -2.51
C SER A 254 12.14 10.26 -1.16
N GLN A 255 11.69 10.85 -0.06
CA GLN A 255 12.20 10.65 1.31
C GLN A 255 11.22 9.95 2.27
N GLN A 256 10.00 9.67 1.84
CA GLN A 256 8.99 9.00 2.66
C GLN A 256 8.38 7.82 1.91
N PRO A 257 8.10 6.68 2.58
CA PRO A 257 7.29 5.63 1.99
C PRO A 257 5.86 6.15 1.73
N PHE A 258 5.26 5.66 0.67
CA PHE A 258 3.88 5.97 0.32
C PHE A 258 3.16 4.71 -0.18
N LEU A 259 1.83 4.72 -0.03
CA LEU A 259 0.94 3.74 -0.63
C LEU A 259 0.03 4.45 -1.62
N ILE A 260 -0.26 3.79 -2.72
CA ILE A 260 -1.22 4.30 -3.70
C ILE A 260 -2.48 3.46 -3.58
N SER A 261 -3.63 4.11 -3.44
CA SER A 261 -4.90 3.42 -3.54
C SER A 261 -5.36 3.35 -5.00
N ASN A 262 -6.20 2.36 -5.31
CA ASN A 262 -6.95 2.45 -6.56
C ASN A 262 -7.93 3.63 -6.50
N SER A 263 -8.14 4.29 -7.63
CA SER A 263 -9.21 5.27 -7.82
C SER A 263 -10.59 4.62 -7.67
N GLU A 264 -11.62 5.41 -7.37
CA GLU A 264 -12.99 4.91 -7.44
C GLU A 264 -13.29 4.45 -8.87
N PHE A 265 -13.84 3.26 -9.00
CA PHE A 265 -14.12 2.69 -10.30
C PHE A 265 -15.25 3.46 -11.00
N PRO A 266 -15.13 3.77 -12.31
CA PRO A 266 -16.26 4.20 -13.10
C PRO A 266 -17.36 3.15 -13.00
N LYS A 267 -18.59 3.57 -12.76
CA LYS A 267 -19.77 2.68 -12.60
C LYS A 267 -20.04 1.79 -13.82
N GLU A 268 -19.47 2.14 -14.96
CA GLU A 268 -19.66 1.50 -16.26
C GLU A 268 -18.73 0.32 -16.52
N ILE A 269 -17.69 0.13 -15.73
CA ILE A 269 -16.74 -0.99 -15.88
C ILE A 269 -17.29 -2.22 -15.15
N THR A 270 -17.75 -3.21 -15.92
CA THR A 270 -18.31 -4.47 -15.40
C THR A 270 -17.24 -5.44 -14.90
N ASP A 271 -16.03 -5.42 -15.48
CA ASP A 271 -14.87 -6.20 -15.00
C ASP A 271 -13.77 -5.27 -14.47
N GLN A 272 -13.72 -5.15 -13.16
CA GLN A 272 -12.73 -4.32 -12.45
C GLN A 272 -11.40 -5.05 -12.22
N SER A 273 -11.33 -6.33 -12.54
CA SER A 273 -10.19 -7.20 -12.23
C SER A 273 -8.89 -6.73 -12.88
N ALA A 274 -8.94 -6.38 -14.17
CA ALA A 274 -7.79 -5.87 -14.90
C ALA A 274 -7.32 -4.53 -14.34
N LEU A 275 -8.25 -3.66 -13.97
CA LEU A 275 -7.98 -2.35 -13.38
C LEU A 275 -7.26 -2.48 -12.03
N ILE A 276 -7.76 -3.34 -11.14
CA ILE A 276 -7.15 -3.59 -9.83
C ILE A 276 -5.72 -4.12 -9.99
N ARG A 277 -5.51 -5.08 -10.88
CA ARG A 277 -4.17 -5.60 -11.15
C ARG A 277 -3.24 -4.52 -11.68
N ASN A 278 -3.71 -3.76 -12.68
CA ASN A 278 -2.94 -2.65 -13.23
C ASN A 278 -2.51 -1.67 -12.13
N GLN A 279 -3.44 -1.18 -11.33
CA GLN A 279 -3.15 -0.21 -10.26
C GLN A 279 -2.22 -0.79 -9.19
N ALA A 280 -2.39 -2.06 -8.79
CA ALA A 280 -1.54 -2.70 -7.81
C ALA A 280 -0.08 -2.81 -8.30
N TYR A 281 0.14 -3.26 -9.55
CA TYR A 281 1.49 -3.36 -10.10
C TYR A 281 2.09 -1.99 -10.40
N GLN A 282 1.32 -1.04 -10.94
CA GLN A 282 1.81 0.32 -11.19
C GLN A 282 2.24 1.03 -9.90
N SER A 283 1.58 0.77 -8.76
CA SER A 283 2.06 1.31 -7.48
C SER A 283 3.47 0.81 -7.14
N ILE A 284 3.76 -0.47 -7.31
CA ILE A 284 5.12 -1.01 -7.09
C ILE A 284 6.11 -0.48 -8.16
N MET A 285 5.69 -0.38 -9.42
CA MET A 285 6.52 0.22 -10.48
C MET A 285 6.86 1.69 -10.19
N SER A 286 6.08 2.35 -9.33
CA SER A 286 6.34 3.71 -8.85
C SER A 286 7.11 3.74 -7.51
N SER A 287 7.65 2.60 -7.03
CA SER A 287 8.32 2.43 -5.74
C SER A 287 7.44 2.72 -4.53
N ALA A 288 6.14 2.48 -4.62
CA ALA A 288 5.29 2.52 -3.44
C ALA A 288 5.66 1.40 -2.47
N ALA A 289 5.48 1.64 -1.17
CA ALA A 289 5.71 0.66 -0.11
C ALA A 289 4.63 -0.45 -0.08
N GLY A 290 3.67 -0.38 -0.99
CA GLY A 290 2.58 -1.32 -1.13
C GLY A 290 1.40 -0.75 -1.92
N PHE A 291 0.25 -1.37 -1.76
CA PHE A 291 -0.98 -1.03 -2.46
C PHE A 291 -2.14 -0.90 -1.48
N CYS A 292 -3.05 0.03 -1.75
CA CYS A 292 -4.25 0.25 -0.95
C CYS A 292 -5.50 -0.02 -1.81
N HIS A 293 -6.22 -1.09 -1.49
CA HIS A 293 -7.44 -1.49 -2.20
C HIS A 293 -8.65 -0.72 -1.67
N MET A 294 -9.30 0.06 -2.53
CA MET A 294 -10.50 0.81 -2.21
C MET A 294 -11.67 0.32 -3.06
N SER A 295 -12.40 -0.65 -2.56
CA SER A 295 -13.60 -1.19 -3.21
C SER A 295 -14.90 -0.58 -2.64
N THR A 296 -16.02 -0.96 -3.22
CA THR A 296 -17.36 -0.61 -2.68
C THR A 296 -17.59 -1.17 -1.28
N ILE A 297 -16.80 -2.17 -0.86
CA ILE A 297 -16.83 -2.76 0.49
C ILE A 297 -16.53 -1.71 1.57
N LYS A 298 -15.72 -0.69 1.29
CA LYS A 298 -15.40 0.39 2.24
C LYS A 298 -16.59 0.96 2.98
N ASN A 299 -17.78 0.90 2.37
CA ASN A 299 -19.04 1.44 2.92
C ASN A 299 -19.90 0.40 3.63
N PHE A 300 -19.59 -0.89 3.56
CA PHE A 300 -20.33 -2.01 4.15
C PHE A 300 -21.84 -1.90 3.92
N TYR A 301 -22.25 -1.85 2.65
CA TYR A 301 -23.65 -2.01 2.27
C TYR A 301 -24.16 -3.40 2.64
N PRO A 302 -25.46 -3.66 2.80
CA PRO A 302 -25.98 -4.96 3.24
C PRO A 302 -25.49 -6.18 2.49
N THR A 303 -25.09 -6.00 1.23
CA THR A 303 -24.53 -7.04 0.35
C THR A 303 -23.03 -7.27 0.50
N TRP A 304 -22.36 -6.61 1.44
CA TRP A 304 -20.89 -6.62 1.54
C TRP A 304 -20.31 -8.05 1.66
N LYS A 305 -20.99 -8.96 2.37
CA LYS A 305 -20.55 -10.36 2.54
C LYS A 305 -20.46 -11.14 1.22
N VAL A 306 -21.30 -10.79 0.26
CA VAL A 306 -21.24 -11.35 -1.09
C VAL A 306 -20.22 -10.62 -1.94
N ASN A 307 -20.18 -9.29 -1.83
CA ASN A 307 -19.33 -8.47 -2.69
C ASN A 307 -17.84 -8.62 -2.35
N ILE A 308 -17.47 -8.90 -1.09
CA ILE A 308 -16.09 -9.07 -0.65
C ILE A 308 -15.35 -10.22 -1.35
N THR A 309 -16.09 -11.15 -1.94
CA THR A 309 -15.53 -12.27 -2.72
C THR A 309 -15.50 -12.00 -4.22
N LYS A 310 -16.01 -10.84 -4.66
CA LYS A 310 -16.18 -10.48 -6.08
C LYS A 310 -15.60 -9.11 -6.42
N ASP A 311 -14.85 -8.49 -5.52
CA ASP A 311 -14.32 -7.14 -5.69
C ASP A 311 -12.90 -7.10 -6.29
N GLY A 312 -12.46 -8.22 -6.87
CA GLY A 312 -11.13 -8.36 -7.49
C GLY A 312 -10.01 -8.61 -6.50
N ALA A 313 -10.32 -8.72 -5.20
CA ALA A 313 -9.31 -8.95 -4.16
C ALA A 313 -8.58 -10.30 -4.28
N GLU A 314 -9.14 -11.27 -5.00
CA GLU A 314 -8.50 -12.55 -5.30
C GLU A 314 -7.18 -12.37 -6.09
N TYR A 315 -7.07 -11.34 -6.92
CA TYR A 315 -5.85 -11.04 -7.67
C TYR A 315 -4.74 -10.46 -6.80
N ILE A 316 -5.09 -9.88 -5.66
CA ILE A 316 -4.12 -9.38 -4.69
C ILE A 316 -3.32 -10.53 -4.06
N HIS A 317 -3.93 -11.70 -3.90
CA HIS A 317 -3.17 -12.89 -3.49
C HIS A 317 -2.03 -13.23 -4.48
N HIS A 318 -2.30 -13.17 -5.80
CA HIS A 318 -1.26 -13.41 -6.81
C HIS A 318 -0.20 -12.31 -6.83
N PHE A 319 -0.61 -11.05 -6.67
CA PHE A 319 0.30 -9.91 -6.51
C PHE A 319 1.29 -10.13 -5.35
N VAL A 320 0.80 -10.46 -4.16
CA VAL A 320 1.63 -10.74 -2.99
C VAL A 320 2.54 -11.95 -3.23
N LYS A 321 2.01 -13.03 -3.82
CA LYS A 321 2.78 -14.25 -4.11
C LYS A 321 3.95 -13.99 -5.06
N ILE A 322 3.72 -13.21 -6.11
CA ILE A 322 4.74 -12.85 -7.09
C ILE A 322 5.82 -11.99 -6.43
N LEU A 323 5.43 -10.93 -5.70
CA LEU A 323 6.38 -10.01 -5.08
C LEU A 323 7.20 -10.62 -3.95
N LYS A 324 6.69 -11.63 -3.23
CA LYS A 324 7.48 -12.35 -2.20
C LYS A 324 8.77 -12.97 -2.74
N GLY A 325 8.84 -13.27 -4.03
CA GLY A 325 10.02 -13.83 -4.70
C GLY A 325 10.93 -12.80 -5.37
N ILE A 326 10.64 -11.52 -5.23
CA ILE A 326 11.34 -10.43 -5.92
C ILE A 326 11.80 -9.42 -4.87
N PRO A 327 13.04 -8.89 -4.94
CA PRO A 327 13.54 -7.86 -4.02
C PRO A 327 12.96 -6.47 -4.38
N TRP A 328 11.62 -6.37 -4.41
CA TRP A 328 10.87 -5.20 -4.85
C TRP A 328 11.24 -3.93 -4.07
N GLU A 329 11.62 -4.06 -2.82
CA GLU A 329 11.97 -2.98 -1.91
C GLU A 329 13.28 -2.25 -2.27
N TYR A 330 14.09 -2.86 -3.14
CA TYR A 330 15.33 -2.31 -3.69
C TYR A 330 15.26 -2.02 -5.18
N MET A 331 14.08 -2.15 -5.78
CA MET A 331 13.85 -1.86 -7.19
C MET A 331 13.20 -0.49 -7.34
N TYR A 332 13.75 0.34 -8.22
CA TYR A 332 13.31 1.73 -8.39
C TYR A 332 13.06 2.06 -9.85
N PRO A 333 12.11 2.96 -10.17
CA PRO A 333 11.87 3.41 -11.53
C PRO A 333 13.08 4.20 -12.06
N ASN A 334 13.28 4.14 -13.35
CA ASN A 334 14.33 4.87 -14.07
C ASN A 334 15.79 4.59 -13.67
N HIS A 335 16.08 3.49 -12.95
CA HIS A 335 17.45 3.08 -12.69
C HIS A 335 18.15 2.51 -13.94
N THR A 336 17.38 2.15 -14.95
CA THR A 336 17.92 1.67 -16.23
C THR A 336 17.29 2.49 -17.37
N PRO A 337 17.74 3.77 -17.56
CA PRO A 337 17.23 4.62 -18.62
C PRO A 337 17.50 3.99 -19.99
N GLY A 338 16.48 4.01 -20.86
CA GLY A 338 16.60 3.46 -22.22
C GLY A 338 16.50 1.93 -22.31
N LEU A 339 16.17 1.22 -21.23
CA LEU A 339 15.82 -0.20 -21.29
C LEU A 339 14.62 -0.43 -22.22
N LEU A 340 13.60 0.43 -22.13
CA LEU A 340 12.51 0.54 -23.09
C LEU A 340 12.88 1.65 -24.08
N PRO A 341 13.03 1.36 -25.37
CA PRO A 341 13.18 2.41 -26.38
C PRO A 341 11.97 3.33 -26.41
N ASP A 342 12.19 4.60 -26.76
CA ASP A 342 11.13 5.60 -26.88
C ASP A 342 10.19 5.24 -28.03
N SER A 343 9.17 4.45 -27.73
CA SER A 343 8.06 4.15 -28.63
C SER A 343 6.75 4.49 -27.95
N THR A 344 5.80 5.03 -28.70
CA THR A 344 4.47 5.38 -28.20
C THR A 344 3.72 4.17 -27.64
N ASP A 345 3.96 2.98 -28.19
CA ASP A 345 3.27 1.74 -27.82
C ASP A 345 3.74 1.14 -26.48
N GLN A 346 4.88 1.60 -25.95
CA GLN A 346 5.45 1.07 -24.71
C GLN A 346 5.30 1.99 -23.49
N ARG A 347 4.68 3.16 -23.61
CA ARG A 347 4.56 4.16 -22.53
C ARG A 347 3.77 3.67 -21.32
N GLN A 348 2.91 2.67 -21.50
CA GLN A 348 2.11 2.09 -20.39
C GLN A 348 2.85 1.00 -19.61
N ILE A 349 4.04 0.58 -20.07
CA ILE A 349 4.83 -0.44 -19.41
C ILE A 349 5.56 0.16 -18.22
N GLY A 350 5.16 -0.22 -17.02
CA GLY A 350 5.88 0.12 -15.80
C GLY A 350 7.20 -0.66 -15.70
N THR A 351 8.29 0.02 -15.33
CA THR A 351 9.61 -0.60 -15.21
C THR A 351 10.33 -0.15 -13.95
N VAL A 352 10.82 -1.11 -13.17
CA VAL A 352 11.72 -0.88 -12.04
C VAL A 352 12.93 -1.78 -12.13
N SER A 353 14.07 -1.32 -11.64
CA SER A 353 15.33 -2.06 -11.67
C SER A 353 16.07 -1.96 -10.36
N LEU A 354 16.88 -2.96 -10.05
CA LEU A 354 17.90 -2.86 -9.00
C LEU A 354 18.93 -1.78 -9.35
N THR A 355 19.46 -1.13 -8.33
CA THR A 355 20.49 -0.07 -8.50
C THR A 355 21.78 -0.54 -9.17
N ASN A 356 22.06 -1.85 -9.19
CA ASN A 356 23.19 -2.44 -9.88
C ASN A 356 22.88 -2.85 -11.34
N ASN A 357 21.68 -2.60 -11.82
CA ASN A 357 21.17 -2.91 -13.16
C ASN A 357 21.28 -4.40 -13.56
N ARG A 358 21.29 -5.33 -12.60
CA ARG A 358 21.35 -6.78 -12.86
C ARG A 358 19.99 -7.45 -12.93
N LEU A 359 18.94 -6.79 -12.47
CA LEU A 359 17.55 -7.28 -12.48
C LEU A 359 16.60 -6.14 -12.75
N SER A 360 15.73 -6.34 -13.71
CA SER A 360 14.60 -5.46 -14.00
C SER A 360 13.28 -6.23 -13.94
N MET A 361 12.24 -5.55 -13.48
CA MET A 361 10.86 -6.03 -13.49
C MET A 361 10.01 -5.06 -14.30
N LEU A 362 9.21 -5.60 -15.20
CA LEU A 362 8.28 -4.84 -16.03
C LEU A 362 6.86 -5.34 -15.82
N TYR A 363 5.91 -4.42 -15.70
CA TYR A 363 4.50 -4.74 -15.81
C TYR A 363 4.00 -4.34 -17.19
N ILE A 364 3.44 -5.29 -17.90
CA ILE A 364 2.98 -5.16 -19.28
C ILE A 364 1.45 -5.30 -19.25
N PRO A 365 0.69 -4.20 -19.39
CA PRO A 365 -0.77 -4.21 -19.21
C PRO A 365 -1.52 -4.90 -20.35
N GLU A 366 -0.88 -5.11 -21.49
CA GLU A 366 -1.45 -5.81 -22.64
C GLU A 366 -0.49 -6.86 -23.16
N SER A 367 -1.00 -8.02 -23.57
CA SER A 367 -0.20 -9.13 -24.10
C SER A 367 0.38 -8.79 -25.48
N LYS A 368 1.48 -8.03 -25.46
CA LYS A 368 2.23 -7.63 -26.66
C LYS A 368 3.70 -7.96 -26.50
N PRO A 369 4.42 -8.23 -27.61
CA PRO A 369 5.88 -8.29 -27.59
C PRO A 369 6.47 -6.96 -27.10
N VAL A 370 7.50 -7.04 -26.27
CA VAL A 370 8.21 -5.89 -25.70
C VAL A 370 9.60 -5.82 -26.30
N LEU A 371 9.95 -4.65 -26.84
CA LEU A 371 11.28 -4.37 -27.35
C LEU A 371 12.14 -3.85 -26.19
N LEU A 372 13.28 -4.49 -25.94
CA LEU A 372 14.21 -4.11 -24.88
C LEU A 372 15.61 -3.84 -25.44
N ASP A 373 16.28 -2.82 -24.92
CA ASP A 373 17.72 -2.63 -25.08
C ASP A 373 18.46 -3.25 -23.89
N LEU A 374 18.83 -4.53 -24.03
CA LEU A 374 19.49 -5.29 -22.96
C LEU A 374 20.91 -4.83 -22.67
N THR A 375 21.50 -3.98 -23.53
CA THR A 375 22.82 -3.38 -23.27
C THR A 375 22.80 -2.38 -22.11
N LYS A 376 21.61 -1.95 -21.70
CA LYS A 376 21.39 -1.07 -20.53
C LYS A 376 21.46 -1.84 -19.22
N LEU A 377 21.34 -3.16 -19.26
CA LEU A 377 21.50 -4.02 -18.09
C LEU A 377 22.96 -4.48 -17.96
N ARG A 378 23.35 -4.76 -16.71
CA ARG A 378 24.70 -5.24 -16.40
C ARG A 378 24.77 -6.76 -16.49
N GLY A 379 25.35 -7.29 -17.55
CA GLY A 379 25.52 -8.71 -17.83
C GLY A 379 25.63 -8.96 -19.33
N ASN A 380 26.00 -10.17 -19.71
CA ASN A 380 26.07 -10.59 -21.11
C ASN A 380 24.90 -11.50 -21.48
N ASP A 381 24.43 -12.31 -20.51
CA ASP A 381 23.32 -13.23 -20.70
C ASP A 381 22.27 -13.00 -19.63
N PHE A 382 21.01 -13.03 -20.03
CA PHE A 382 19.87 -12.75 -19.18
C PHE A 382 18.88 -13.90 -19.17
N GLN A 383 18.37 -14.23 -17.98
CA GLN A 383 17.24 -15.13 -17.82
C GLN A 383 15.95 -14.32 -17.91
N ILE A 384 15.01 -14.81 -18.71
CA ILE A 384 13.68 -14.27 -18.85
C ILE A 384 12.72 -15.10 -18.01
N VAL A 385 11.92 -14.42 -17.15
CA VAL A 385 10.88 -15.07 -16.36
C VAL A 385 9.58 -14.28 -16.50
N TRP A 386 8.51 -14.98 -16.84
CA TRP A 386 7.18 -14.42 -16.94
C TRP A 386 6.31 -14.87 -15.76
N TYR A 387 5.45 -13.98 -15.31
CA TYR A 387 4.35 -14.32 -14.40
C TYR A 387 3.02 -13.81 -14.95
N SER A 388 1.98 -14.61 -14.78
CA SER A 388 0.60 -14.18 -15.00
C SER A 388 0.04 -13.55 -13.73
N PRO A 389 -0.29 -12.25 -13.72
CA PRO A 389 -0.96 -11.61 -12.57
C PRO A 389 -2.33 -12.20 -12.29
N ARG A 390 -2.97 -12.83 -13.28
CA ARG A 390 -4.31 -13.43 -13.19
C ARG A 390 -4.34 -14.76 -12.45
N THR A 391 -3.24 -15.53 -12.57
CA THR A 391 -3.20 -16.92 -12.06
C THR A 391 -2.03 -17.20 -11.12
N GLY A 392 -1.10 -16.25 -10.99
CA GLY A 392 0.16 -16.43 -10.26
C GLY A 392 1.09 -17.50 -10.88
N ARG A 393 0.78 -17.99 -12.09
CA ARG A 393 1.61 -18.98 -12.78
C ARG A 393 2.89 -18.33 -13.30
N ARG A 394 3.99 -19.10 -13.23
CA ARG A 394 5.33 -18.71 -13.69
C ARG A 394 5.74 -19.51 -14.92
N TRP A 395 6.43 -18.85 -15.86
CA TRP A 395 7.12 -19.46 -16.99
C TRP A 395 8.57 -18.99 -17.03
N THR A 396 9.49 -19.90 -17.22
CA THR A 396 10.89 -19.57 -17.45
C THR A 396 11.14 -19.65 -18.95
N GLY A 397 11.48 -18.49 -19.54
CA GLY A 397 11.85 -18.39 -20.96
C GLY A 397 13.29 -18.82 -21.21
N ALA A 398 13.68 -18.82 -22.47
CA ALA A 398 15.06 -19.01 -22.87
C ALA A 398 15.96 -17.89 -22.34
N SER A 399 17.26 -18.19 -22.19
CA SER A 399 18.25 -17.15 -21.94
C SER A 399 18.47 -16.34 -23.21
N ILE A 400 18.72 -15.05 -23.05
CA ILE A 400 18.94 -14.11 -24.15
C ILE A 400 20.25 -13.39 -23.90
N THR A 401 21.09 -13.36 -24.95
CA THR A 401 22.34 -12.60 -24.93
C THR A 401 22.07 -11.10 -25.05
N SER A 402 22.91 -10.30 -24.43
CA SER A 402 22.84 -8.84 -24.46
C SER A 402 22.82 -8.31 -25.87
N SER A 403 21.81 -7.53 -26.21
CA SER A 403 21.65 -6.92 -27.54
C SER A 403 20.76 -5.69 -27.46
N THR A 404 20.91 -4.80 -28.44
CA THR A 404 19.94 -3.74 -28.72
C THR A 404 18.75 -4.33 -29.48
N GLY A 405 17.52 -3.95 -29.12
CA GLY A 405 16.33 -4.36 -29.85
C GLY A 405 15.93 -5.83 -29.67
N ALA A 406 16.13 -6.40 -28.46
CA ALA A 406 15.65 -7.72 -28.12
C ALA A 406 14.11 -7.72 -28.03
N LEU A 407 13.46 -8.47 -28.91
CA LEU A 407 11.99 -8.62 -28.88
C LEU A 407 11.61 -9.80 -27.99
N ILE A 408 10.95 -9.50 -26.86
CA ILE A 408 10.54 -10.47 -25.84
C ILE A 408 9.03 -10.68 -25.93
N THR A 409 8.60 -11.91 -26.24
CA THR A 409 7.18 -12.23 -26.44
C THR A 409 6.60 -12.92 -25.20
N PRO A 410 5.42 -12.51 -24.71
CA PRO A 410 4.71 -13.20 -23.64
C PRO A 410 4.43 -14.67 -24.01
N PRO A 411 4.34 -15.58 -23.02
CA PRO A 411 4.05 -17.01 -23.26
C PRO A 411 2.72 -17.27 -23.96
N ASP A 412 1.76 -16.37 -23.79
CA ASP A 412 0.46 -16.41 -24.43
C ASP A 412 0.02 -14.99 -24.79
N ALA A 413 -0.40 -14.78 -26.02
CA ALA A 413 -0.68 -13.49 -26.60
C ALA A 413 -2.19 -13.21 -26.73
N GLN A 414 -3.00 -13.61 -25.74
CA GLN A 414 -4.43 -13.30 -25.76
C GLN A 414 -4.69 -11.83 -25.45
N THR A 415 -5.59 -11.23 -26.23
CA THR A 415 -6.01 -9.84 -26.04
C THR A 415 -6.55 -9.61 -24.62
N GLY A 416 -6.16 -8.50 -24.00
CA GLY A 416 -6.58 -8.13 -22.65
C GLY A 416 -5.84 -8.84 -21.52
N TRP A 417 -4.83 -9.65 -21.82
CA TRP A 417 -4.00 -10.26 -20.80
C TRP A 417 -2.81 -9.38 -20.44
N ASP A 418 -2.56 -9.26 -19.14
CA ASP A 418 -1.44 -8.54 -18.56
C ASP A 418 -0.34 -9.53 -18.09
N TRP A 419 0.90 -9.05 -17.99
CA TRP A 419 2.07 -9.87 -17.67
C TRP A 419 3.06 -9.12 -16.76
N ILE A 420 3.76 -9.90 -15.93
CA ILE A 420 5.00 -9.46 -15.28
C ILE A 420 6.16 -10.16 -15.99
N LEU A 421 7.13 -9.36 -16.40
CA LEU A 421 8.38 -9.81 -16.98
C LEU A 421 9.54 -9.49 -16.03
N LEU A 422 10.33 -10.50 -15.68
CA LEU A 422 11.63 -10.33 -15.04
C LEU A 422 12.73 -10.60 -16.04
N VAL A 423 13.71 -9.71 -16.07
CA VAL A 423 14.94 -9.84 -16.85
C VAL A 423 16.12 -9.76 -15.89
N GLY A 424 16.76 -10.89 -15.62
CA GLY A 424 17.84 -11.00 -14.64
C GLY A 424 19.13 -11.51 -15.27
N ALA A 425 20.27 -10.86 -14.97
CA ALA A 425 21.57 -11.31 -15.41
C ALA A 425 21.89 -12.70 -14.84
N ARG A 426 22.39 -13.58 -15.70
CA ARG A 426 22.99 -14.87 -15.28
C ARG A 426 24.43 -14.63 -14.81
N GLU A 427 24.87 -15.42 -13.84
CA GLU A 427 26.25 -15.45 -13.37
C GLU A 427 27.14 -16.27 -14.29
#